data_bf85faa761286f419d03d2b014f30c2a
#
_entry.id   bf85faa761286f419d03d2b014f30c2a
#
_cell.length_a   1.000
_cell.length_b   1.000
_cell.length_c   1.000
_cell.angle_alpha   90.00
_cell.angle_beta   90.00
_cell.angle_gamma   90.00
#
_symmetry.space_group_name_H-M   'P 1'
#
loop_
_entity.id
_entity.type
_entity.pdbx_description
1 polymer ?
#
loop_
_entity_poly.entity_id
_entity_poly.type
_entity_poly.pdbx_seq_one_letter_code
_entity_poly.pdbx_strand_id
1 'polypeptide(L)' 'MPINPYHPGVLLQELLEDQNISTHELAKSTGIHEAIIIDITTQLHNIDKEIAIALATYFGNSAEDWINLQESFDQSEK' A
#
# COMPACT_ATOMS: atom_id res chain seq x y z
N MET A 1 -5.06 8.73 -23.95
CA MET A 1 -3.97 7.88 -23.49
C MET A 1 -4.33 7.17 -22.19
N PRO A 2 -4.31 5.87 -22.17
CA PRO A 2 -4.63 5.17 -20.95
C PRO A 2 -3.53 5.40 -19.90
N ILE A 3 -3.98 5.67 -18.69
CA ILE A 3 -3.08 5.78 -17.57
C ILE A 3 -3.05 4.40 -16.94
N ASN A 4 -1.88 3.77 -16.96
CA ASN A 4 -1.75 2.49 -16.32
C ASN A 4 -1.81 2.66 -14.82
N PRO A 5 -2.78 2.04 -14.15
CA PRO A 5 -2.79 2.11 -12.70
C PRO A 5 -1.56 1.40 -12.16
N TYR A 6 -0.98 1.96 -11.13
CA TYR A 6 0.16 1.30 -10.53
C TYR A 6 -0.25 0.58 -9.26
N HIS A 7 0.54 -0.40 -8.89
CA HIS A 7 0.31 -1.20 -7.71
C HIS A 7 0.30 -0.29 -6.48
N PRO A 8 -0.60 -0.53 -5.51
CA PRO A 8 -0.61 0.31 -4.30
C PRO A 8 0.72 0.32 -3.56
N GLY A 9 1.57 -0.68 -3.79
CA GLY A 9 2.92 -0.69 -3.22
C GLY A 9 3.76 0.48 -3.68
N VAL A 10 3.53 0.98 -4.89
CA VAL A 10 4.25 2.15 -5.40
C VAL A 10 3.86 3.37 -4.56
N LEU A 11 2.57 3.55 -4.30
CA LEU A 11 2.11 4.65 -3.46
C LEU A 11 2.68 4.51 -2.04
N LEU A 12 2.67 3.30 -1.50
CA LEU A 12 3.21 3.07 -0.17
C LEU A 12 4.68 3.45 -0.11
N GLN A 13 5.46 3.04 -1.11
CA GLN A 13 6.88 3.38 -1.16
C GLN A 13 7.08 4.88 -1.21
N GLU A 14 6.28 5.58 -2.02
CA GLU A 14 6.36 7.03 -2.12
C GLU A 14 6.06 7.71 -0.78
N LEU A 15 5.03 7.22 -0.08
CA LEU A 15 4.67 7.79 1.21
C LEU A 15 5.77 7.58 2.25
N LEU A 16 6.38 6.39 2.24
CA LEU A 16 7.47 6.12 3.17
C LEU A 16 8.65 7.06 2.93
N GLU A 17 8.99 7.27 1.67
CA GLU A 17 10.10 8.17 1.32
C GLU A 17 9.76 9.62 1.62
N ASP A 18 8.55 10.01 1.27
CA ASP A 18 8.09 11.39 1.42
C ASP A 18 8.05 11.81 2.89
N GLN A 19 7.59 10.91 3.75
CA GLN A 19 7.45 11.18 5.17
C GLN A 19 8.63 10.67 5.99
N ASN A 20 9.62 10.10 5.31
CA ASN A 20 10.84 9.61 5.94
C ASN A 20 10.54 8.56 7.02
N ILE A 21 9.69 7.60 6.67
CA ILE A 21 9.27 6.52 7.56
C ILE A 21 9.90 5.22 7.08
N SER A 22 10.46 4.44 8.01
CA SER A 22 11.02 3.13 7.65
C SER A 22 9.93 2.07 7.64
N THR A 23 10.20 0.97 6.94
CA THR A 23 9.26 -0.16 6.93
C THR A 23 9.10 -0.75 8.33
N HIS A 24 10.17 -0.74 9.11
CA HIS A 24 10.12 -1.21 10.48
C HIS A 24 9.18 -0.35 11.34
N GLU A 25 9.28 0.96 11.18
CA GLU A 25 8.44 1.87 11.94
C GLU A 25 6.97 1.72 11.54
N LEU A 26 6.71 1.58 10.26
CA LEU A 26 5.34 1.38 9.78
C LEU A 26 4.77 0.08 10.31
N ALA A 27 5.56 -0.99 10.30
CA ALA A 27 5.12 -2.28 10.82
C ALA A 27 4.75 -2.17 12.28
N LYS A 28 5.57 -1.48 13.05
CA LYS A 28 5.35 -1.31 14.47
C LYS A 28 4.08 -0.52 14.75
N SER A 29 3.83 0.51 13.96
CA SER A 29 2.68 1.39 14.17
C SER A 29 1.37 0.80 13.68
N THR A 30 1.42 -0.02 12.63
CA THR A 30 0.19 -0.58 12.04
C THR A 30 -0.13 -1.99 12.51
N GLY A 31 0.85 -2.67 13.09
CA GLY A 31 0.68 -4.06 13.47
C GLY A 31 0.82 -5.02 12.30
N ILE A 32 1.17 -4.51 11.12
CA ILE A 32 1.43 -5.35 9.95
C ILE A 32 2.86 -5.87 10.03
N HIS A 33 3.04 -7.13 9.72
CA HIS A 33 4.38 -7.72 9.72
C HIS A 33 5.29 -6.98 8.74
N GLU A 34 6.51 -6.68 9.15
CA GLU A 34 7.42 -5.92 8.27
C GLU A 34 7.67 -6.62 6.94
N ALA A 35 7.77 -7.94 6.96
CA ALA A 35 7.97 -8.70 5.72
C ALA A 35 6.83 -8.47 4.73
N ILE A 36 5.61 -8.34 5.23
CA ILE A 36 4.45 -8.07 4.39
C ILE A 36 4.55 -6.66 3.80
N ILE A 37 4.97 -5.69 4.61
CA ILE A 37 5.13 -4.32 4.14
C ILE A 37 6.18 -4.26 3.04
N ILE A 38 7.31 -4.92 3.23
CA ILE A 38 8.36 -4.98 2.22
C ILE A 38 7.82 -5.61 0.93
N ASP A 39 7.08 -6.71 1.06
CA ASP A 39 6.49 -7.37 -0.10
C ASP A 39 5.50 -6.48 -0.83
N ILE A 40 4.75 -5.66 -0.10
CA ILE A 40 3.82 -4.72 -0.73
C ILE A 40 4.60 -3.67 -1.53
N THR A 41 5.66 -3.11 -0.95
CA THR A 41 6.45 -2.08 -1.63
C THR A 41 7.18 -2.61 -2.86
N THR A 42 7.45 -3.90 -2.89
CA THR A 42 8.08 -4.54 -4.04
C THR A 42 7.06 -5.19 -4.97
N GLN A 43 5.78 -4.97 -4.71
CA GLN A 43 4.66 -5.43 -5.53
C GLN A 43 4.50 -6.95 -5.53
N LEU A 44 4.98 -7.60 -4.48
CA LEU A 44 4.88 -9.06 -4.34
C LEU A 44 3.68 -9.47 -3.49
N HIS A 45 3.01 -8.53 -2.85
CA HIS A 45 1.87 -8.81 -1.98
C HIS A 45 0.76 -7.80 -2.28
N ASN A 46 -0.46 -8.30 -2.35
CA ASN A 46 -1.61 -7.43 -2.61
C ASN A 46 -2.13 -6.82 -1.31
N ILE A 47 -2.84 -5.71 -1.47
CA ILE A 47 -3.50 -5.04 -0.35
C ILE A 47 -4.87 -5.67 -0.17
N ASP A 48 -5.13 -6.23 1.02
CA ASP A 48 -6.47 -6.69 1.36
C ASP A 48 -7.14 -5.65 2.25
N LYS A 49 -8.37 -5.95 2.66
CA LYS A 49 -9.16 -5.00 3.44
C LYS A 49 -8.50 -4.63 4.76
N GLU A 50 -7.95 -5.61 5.46
CA GLU A 50 -7.32 -5.36 6.75
C GLU A 50 -6.08 -4.48 6.62
N ILE A 51 -5.27 -4.77 5.61
CA ILE A 51 -4.08 -3.97 5.35
C ILE A 51 -4.47 -2.56 4.95
N ALA A 52 -5.52 -2.43 4.11
CA ALA A 52 -5.99 -1.12 3.68
C ALA A 52 -6.45 -0.28 4.86
N ILE A 53 -7.18 -0.89 5.80
CA ILE A 53 -7.65 -0.17 6.98
C ILE A 53 -6.48 0.29 7.83
N ALA A 54 -5.49 -0.57 8.04
CA ALA A 54 -4.34 -0.23 8.86
C ALA A 54 -3.53 0.90 8.24
N LEU A 55 -3.30 0.84 6.93
CA LEU A 55 -2.53 1.87 6.23
C LEU A 55 -3.30 3.19 6.20
N ALA A 56 -4.61 3.13 5.96
CA ALA A 56 -5.42 4.34 5.92
C ALA A 56 -5.44 5.02 7.28
N THR A 57 -5.54 4.25 8.34
CA THR A 57 -5.54 4.80 9.69
C THR A 57 -4.22 5.50 9.99
N TYR A 58 -3.12 4.88 9.58
CA TYR A 58 -1.80 5.45 9.83
C TYR A 58 -1.56 6.72 9.02
N PHE A 59 -1.90 6.69 7.73
CA PHE A 59 -1.60 7.82 6.84
C PHE A 59 -2.71 8.87 6.80
N GLY A 60 -3.86 8.58 7.40
CA GLY A 60 -4.96 9.55 7.46
C GLY A 60 -5.78 9.64 6.19
N ASN A 61 -5.70 8.62 5.33
CA ASN A 61 -6.54 8.56 4.14
C ASN A 61 -7.59 7.47 4.30
N SER A 62 -8.26 7.08 3.22
CA SER A 62 -9.36 6.13 3.26
C SER A 62 -8.89 4.74 2.87
N ALA A 63 -9.38 3.72 3.58
CA ALA A 63 -9.13 2.34 3.19
C ALA A 63 -9.62 2.09 1.77
N GLU A 64 -10.70 2.75 1.39
CA GLU A 64 -11.25 2.61 0.05
C GLU A 64 -10.26 3.06 -1.03
N ASP A 65 -9.48 4.10 -0.75
CA ASP A 65 -8.46 4.55 -1.68
C ASP A 65 -7.44 3.46 -1.97
N TRP A 66 -6.99 2.77 -0.93
CA TRP A 66 -6.04 1.68 -1.09
C TRP A 66 -6.64 0.50 -1.85
N ILE A 67 -7.89 0.16 -1.51
CA ILE A 67 -8.58 -0.95 -2.16
C ILE A 67 -8.82 -0.64 -3.63
N ASN A 68 -9.21 0.60 -3.94
CA ASN A 68 -9.45 1.01 -5.32
C ASN A 68 -8.18 0.92 -6.16
N LEU A 69 -7.04 1.30 -5.60
CA LEU A 69 -5.76 1.15 -6.30
C LEU A 69 -5.48 -0.30 -6.61
N GLN A 70 -5.69 -1.18 -5.63
CA GLN A 70 -5.46 -2.60 -5.83
C GLN A 70 -6.38 -3.16 -6.90
N GLU A 71 -7.66 -2.81 -6.87
CA GLU A 71 -8.63 -3.30 -7.84
C GLU A 71 -8.30 -2.80 -9.25
N SER A 72 -7.90 -1.55 -9.36
CA SER A 72 -7.52 -1.00 -10.66
C SER A 72 -6.31 -1.72 -11.23
N PHE A 73 -5.34 -2.02 -10.37
CA PHE A 73 -4.16 -2.76 -10.80
C PHE A 73 -4.55 -4.18 -11.24
N ASP A 74 -5.39 -4.84 -10.45
CA ASP A 74 -5.82 -6.20 -10.77
C ASP A 74 -6.54 -6.26 -12.11
N GLN A 75 -7.38 -5.28 -12.38
CA GLN A 75 -8.11 -5.23 -13.64
C GLN A 75 -7.19 -4.99 -14.82
N SER A 76 -6.17 -4.19 -14.65
CA SER A 76 -5.24 -3.88 -15.74
C SER A 76 -4.33 -5.05 -16.06
N GLU A 77 -4.19 -6.00 -15.15
CA GLU A 77 -3.36 -7.18 -15.37
C GLU A 77 -4.02 -8.23 -16.26
N LYS A 78 -5.30 -8.10 -16.54
CA LYS A 78 -6.03 -9.08 -17.36
C LYS A 78 -5.93 -8.82 -18.85
#